data_c170621f2ad035ae0650bf0758f9bbb4
#
_entry.id   c170621f2ad035ae0650bf0758f9bbb4
#
_cell.length_a   1.000
_cell.length_b   1.000
_cell.length_c   1.000
_cell.angle_alpha   90.00
_cell.angle_beta   90.00
_cell.angle_gamma   90.00
#
_symmetry.space_group_name_H-M   'P 1'
#
loop_
_entity.id
_entity.type
_entity.pdbx_description
1 polymer ?
#
loop_
_entity_poly.entity_id
_entity_poly.type
_entity_poly.pdbx_seq_one_letter_code
_entity_poly.pdbx_strand_id
1 'polypeptide(L)'
;MRLLAPLALVVALGACDQAPHRASWPGVAGAAAVAPGEKVEVPPPPFTEGAFPCTECHDPAIPTNRTRRPMEMAHVEVVLKHDEQHRWCLDCHAAENRDKLQLASGELVDFTESYKLCGQCHGDKYRDWRVGVHGRRSGAWNGHKTYLLCVHCHASHAPAFQPQAPLPPPIAPARLSASRDPRAGGGR
;
A
#
# COMPACT_ATOMS: atom_id res chain seq x y z
N MET A 1 10.00 -80.09 -7.02
CA MET A 1 9.72 -78.83 -6.35
C MET A 1 10.39 -77.73 -7.14
N ARG A 2 9.62 -76.92 -7.88
CA ARG A 2 10.13 -75.80 -8.67
C ARG A 2 9.77 -74.50 -7.90
N LEU A 3 10.79 -73.80 -7.42
CA LEU A 3 10.66 -72.50 -6.77
C LEU A 3 10.48 -71.42 -7.85
N LEU A 4 9.32 -70.77 -7.85
CA LEU A 4 9.05 -69.56 -8.65
C LEU A 4 9.51 -68.36 -7.84
N ALA A 5 10.47 -67.58 -8.37
CA ALA A 5 10.87 -66.31 -7.84
C ALA A 5 9.92 -65.19 -8.32
N PRO A 6 9.49 -64.27 -7.45
CA PRO A 6 8.67 -63.14 -7.90
C PRO A 6 9.51 -62.07 -8.60
N LEU A 7 9.04 -61.68 -9.78
CA LEU A 7 9.60 -60.57 -10.57
C LEU A 7 9.09 -59.27 -9.97
N ALA A 8 9.94 -58.47 -9.32
CA ALA A 8 9.59 -57.17 -8.83
C ALA A 8 9.63 -56.15 -9.99
N LEU A 9 8.44 -55.61 -10.32
CA LEU A 9 8.27 -54.54 -11.29
C LEU A 9 8.62 -53.21 -10.63
N VAL A 10 9.77 -52.65 -10.92
CA VAL A 10 10.18 -51.27 -10.49
C VAL A 10 9.55 -50.27 -11.46
N VAL A 11 8.47 -49.62 -11.03
CA VAL A 11 7.91 -48.47 -11.75
C VAL A 11 8.71 -47.24 -11.41
N ALA A 12 9.55 -46.77 -12.33
CA ALA A 12 10.21 -45.50 -12.25
C ALA A 12 9.22 -44.37 -12.48
N LEU A 13 8.77 -43.71 -11.40
CA LEU A 13 8.02 -42.45 -11.50
C LEU A 13 9.01 -41.36 -11.92
N GLY A 14 9.03 -41.05 -13.20
CA GLY A 14 9.71 -39.87 -13.73
C GLY A 14 9.03 -38.61 -13.19
N ALA A 15 9.65 -37.99 -12.22
CA ALA A 15 9.29 -36.63 -11.78
C ALA A 15 9.56 -35.66 -12.93
N CYS A 16 8.50 -35.08 -13.50
CA CYS A 16 8.62 -33.97 -14.42
C CYS A 16 9.10 -32.75 -13.62
N ASP A 17 10.41 -32.58 -13.57
CA ASP A 17 11.04 -31.35 -13.08
C ASP A 17 10.90 -30.28 -14.20
N GLN A 18 9.70 -29.68 -14.27
CA GLN A 18 9.48 -28.49 -15.09
C GLN A 18 9.91 -27.29 -14.24
N ALA A 19 11.18 -26.96 -14.29
CA ALA A 19 11.64 -25.65 -13.85
C ALA A 19 10.83 -24.58 -14.61
N PRO A 20 10.25 -23.56 -13.91
CA PRO A 20 9.51 -22.52 -14.58
C PRO A 20 10.45 -21.82 -15.56
N HIS A 21 10.13 -21.88 -16.86
CA HIS A 21 10.80 -21.09 -17.89
C HIS A 21 10.60 -19.60 -17.56
N ARG A 22 11.50 -19.03 -16.77
CA ARG A 22 11.66 -17.58 -16.73
C ARG A 22 12.16 -17.16 -18.11
N ALA A 23 11.24 -16.68 -18.95
CA ALA A 23 11.62 -15.95 -20.14
C ALA A 23 12.43 -14.73 -19.69
N SER A 24 13.75 -14.82 -19.76
CA SER A 24 14.63 -13.67 -19.56
C SER A 24 14.54 -12.82 -20.82
N TRP A 25 13.74 -11.77 -20.78
CA TRP A 25 13.73 -10.73 -21.79
C TRP A 25 15.05 -9.95 -21.66
N PRO A 26 15.96 -10.00 -22.63
CA PRO A 26 17.19 -9.23 -22.56
C PRO A 26 16.84 -7.74 -22.65
N GLY A 27 17.14 -6.97 -21.62
CA GLY A 27 17.06 -5.51 -21.64
C GLY A 27 16.01 -4.86 -20.73
N VAL A 28 15.14 -5.61 -20.05
CA VAL A 28 14.34 -5.05 -18.97
C VAL A 28 15.07 -5.30 -17.66
N ALA A 29 15.92 -4.36 -17.26
CA ALA A 29 16.29 -4.28 -15.85
C ALA A 29 14.99 -4.04 -15.08
N GLY A 30 14.42 -5.11 -14.54
CA GLY A 30 13.21 -5.03 -13.73
C GLY A 30 13.45 -3.99 -12.65
N ALA A 31 12.51 -3.07 -12.43
CA ALA A 31 12.58 -2.17 -11.30
C ALA A 31 12.85 -3.03 -10.06
N ALA A 32 14.02 -2.86 -9.44
CA ALA A 32 14.42 -3.67 -8.31
C ALA A 32 13.35 -3.56 -7.24
N ALA A 33 12.84 -4.69 -6.78
CA ALA A 33 11.94 -4.72 -5.64
C ALA A 33 12.72 -4.19 -4.42
N VAL A 34 12.09 -3.33 -3.64
CA VAL A 34 12.67 -2.85 -2.39
C VAL A 34 12.94 -4.05 -1.48
N ALA A 35 14.17 -4.21 -1.02
CA ALA A 35 14.54 -5.29 -0.12
C ALA A 35 13.81 -5.16 1.24
N PRO A 36 13.54 -6.28 1.94
CA PRO A 36 13.03 -6.20 3.30
C PRO A 36 13.96 -5.36 4.19
N GLY A 37 13.41 -4.35 4.89
CA GLY A 37 14.20 -3.46 5.75
C GLY A 37 14.87 -2.28 5.05
N GLU A 38 14.88 -2.23 3.72
CA GLU A 38 15.40 -1.08 2.98
C GLU A 38 14.47 0.13 3.14
N LYS A 39 15.06 1.29 3.47
CA LYS A 39 14.35 2.56 3.54
C LYS A 39 14.03 3.05 2.13
N VAL A 40 12.76 3.33 1.88
CA VAL A 40 12.29 3.77 0.57
C VAL A 40 12.24 5.29 0.54
N GLU A 41 12.64 5.89 -0.57
CA GLU A 41 12.44 7.32 -0.77
C GLU A 41 10.97 7.62 -1.06
N VAL A 42 10.41 8.49 -0.24
CA VAL A 42 9.01 8.88 -0.28
C VAL A 42 8.90 10.40 -0.12
N PRO A 43 7.89 11.04 -0.70
CA PRO A 43 7.58 12.42 -0.37
C PRO A 43 7.10 12.54 1.09
N PRO A 44 7.14 13.74 1.68
CA PRO A 44 6.59 13.96 3.01
C PRO A 44 5.13 13.48 3.10
N PRO A 45 4.69 12.93 4.25
CA PRO A 45 3.28 12.65 4.48
C PRO A 45 2.41 13.91 4.32
N PRO A 46 1.14 13.76 3.90
CA PRO A 46 0.25 14.90 3.68
C PRO A 46 -0.30 15.44 5.01
N PHE A 47 0.55 16.05 5.81
CA PHE A 47 0.10 16.73 7.03
C PHE A 47 -0.70 17.99 6.69
N THR A 48 -1.67 18.31 7.56
CA THR A 48 -2.26 19.65 7.57
C THR A 48 -1.19 20.66 7.90
N GLU A 49 -1.21 21.81 7.23
CA GLU A 49 -0.25 22.89 7.49
C GLU A 49 -0.24 23.28 8.97
N GLY A 50 0.94 23.38 9.55
CA GLY A 50 1.15 23.67 10.97
C GLY A 50 0.82 22.52 11.95
N ALA A 51 0.47 21.32 11.44
CA ALA A 51 0.16 20.17 12.31
C ALA A 51 1.40 19.37 12.73
N PHE A 52 2.53 19.59 12.10
CA PHE A 52 3.80 18.90 12.39
C PHE A 52 4.95 19.93 12.53
N PRO A 53 5.86 19.78 13.49
CA PRO A 53 5.98 18.65 14.42
C PRO A 53 4.95 18.66 15.55
N CYS A 54 4.50 17.50 15.97
CA CYS A 54 3.48 17.32 17.01
C CYS A 54 4.01 17.75 18.38
N THR A 55 5.31 17.68 18.59
CA THR A 55 6.01 18.10 19.82
C THR A 55 5.89 19.58 20.13
N GLU A 56 5.49 20.43 19.17
CA GLU A 56 5.19 21.84 19.46
C GLU A 56 4.00 22.00 20.44
N CYS A 57 3.06 21.05 20.44
CA CYS A 57 1.93 21.01 21.38
C CYS A 57 2.03 19.87 22.38
N HIS A 58 2.73 18.79 22.03
CA HIS A 58 2.89 17.59 22.86
C HIS A 58 4.32 17.54 23.43
N ASP A 59 4.54 18.26 24.54
CA ASP A 59 5.82 18.23 25.23
C ASP A 59 6.13 16.80 25.73
N PRO A 60 7.25 16.20 25.31
CA PRO A 60 7.67 14.87 25.75
C PRO A 60 7.91 14.75 27.27
N ALA A 61 8.15 15.86 27.96
CA ALA A 61 8.31 15.88 29.39
C ALA A 61 6.97 15.69 30.15
N ILE A 62 5.84 15.90 29.48
CA ILE A 62 4.52 15.75 30.07
C ILE A 62 4.00 14.33 29.83
N PRO A 63 3.73 13.52 30.89
CA PRO A 63 3.21 12.18 30.71
C PRO A 63 1.90 12.14 29.93
N THR A 64 1.86 11.29 28.90
CA THR A 64 0.65 11.11 28.09
C THR A 64 -0.39 10.28 28.83
N ASN A 65 -1.63 10.77 28.86
CA ASN A 65 -2.76 9.95 29.27
C ASN A 65 -3.04 8.87 28.23
N ARG A 66 -2.85 7.61 28.60
CA ARG A 66 -3.02 6.43 27.75
C ARG A 66 -4.43 5.83 27.77
N THR A 67 -5.33 6.41 28.56
CA THR A 67 -6.70 5.93 28.62
C THR A 67 -7.48 6.35 27.38
N ARG A 68 -8.09 5.38 26.71
CA ARG A 68 -8.98 5.63 25.56
C ARG A 68 -10.13 6.54 25.98
N ARG A 69 -10.34 7.60 25.23
CA ARG A 69 -11.37 8.61 25.48
C ARG A 69 -11.74 9.35 24.20
N PRO A 70 -12.91 9.97 24.13
CA PRO A 70 -13.21 10.92 23.05
C PRO A 70 -12.27 12.14 23.13
N MET A 71 -12.01 12.78 22.00
CA MET A 71 -11.30 14.04 21.91
C MET A 71 -12.30 15.19 22.09
N GLU A 72 -12.02 16.12 22.99
CA GLU A 72 -12.95 17.19 23.36
C GLU A 72 -12.41 18.59 23.08
N MET A 73 -11.10 18.77 23.11
CA MET A 73 -10.46 20.08 22.94
C MET A 73 -9.62 20.19 21.67
N ALA A 74 -8.90 19.16 21.32
CA ALA A 74 -8.06 19.09 20.12
C ALA A 74 -8.31 17.79 19.38
N HIS A 75 -8.05 17.78 18.07
CA HIS A 75 -8.25 16.63 17.19
C HIS A 75 -9.70 16.12 17.13
N VAL A 76 -10.67 17.00 17.45
CA VAL A 76 -12.10 16.67 17.44
C VAL A 76 -12.63 16.32 16.06
N GLU A 77 -11.94 16.80 15.02
CA GLU A 77 -12.23 16.53 13.62
C GLU A 77 -11.75 15.15 13.16
N VAL A 78 -10.85 14.51 13.94
CA VAL A 78 -10.30 13.19 13.60
C VAL A 78 -11.26 12.09 14.00
N VAL A 79 -11.92 11.52 13.00
CA VAL A 79 -12.85 10.40 13.20
C VAL A 79 -12.17 9.12 12.73
N LEU A 80 -11.89 8.21 13.68
CA LEU A 80 -11.33 6.90 13.38
C LEU A 80 -12.43 5.98 12.84
N LYS A 81 -12.30 5.57 11.57
CA LYS A 81 -13.13 4.56 10.89
C LYS A 81 -12.22 3.47 10.32
N HIS A 82 -11.36 2.95 11.17
CA HIS A 82 -10.35 1.96 10.82
C HIS A 82 -10.18 1.00 11.99
N ASP A 83 -11.01 -0.03 12.04
CA ASP A 83 -11.07 -1.00 13.14
C ASP A 83 -11.28 -0.32 14.51
N GLU A 84 -12.15 0.68 14.56
CA GLU A 84 -12.39 1.55 15.72
C GLU A 84 -12.91 0.80 16.95
N GLN A 85 -13.40 -0.43 16.80
CA GLN A 85 -13.81 -1.28 17.93
C GLN A 85 -12.61 -1.82 18.70
N HIS A 86 -11.50 -2.11 17.99
CA HIS A 86 -10.30 -2.74 18.56
C HIS A 86 -9.10 -1.81 18.61
N ARG A 87 -9.13 -0.68 17.88
CA ARG A 87 -8.03 0.26 17.72
C ARG A 87 -8.39 1.66 18.21
N TRP A 88 -7.36 2.39 18.61
CA TRP A 88 -7.46 3.81 18.91
C TRP A 88 -6.13 4.53 18.62
N CYS A 89 -6.07 5.82 18.95
CA CYS A 89 -4.96 6.69 18.59
C CYS A 89 -3.58 6.13 18.94
N LEU A 90 -3.40 5.62 20.17
CA LEU A 90 -2.10 5.17 20.69
C LEU A 90 -1.72 3.74 20.29
N ASP A 91 -2.52 3.07 19.50
CA ASP A 91 -2.10 1.82 18.84
C ASP A 91 -1.21 2.08 17.63
N CYS A 92 -1.22 3.33 17.13
CA CYS A 92 -0.46 3.75 15.96
C CYS A 92 0.47 4.93 16.25
N HIS A 93 0.05 5.88 17.10
CA HIS A 93 0.85 7.05 17.49
C HIS A 93 1.63 6.77 18.77
N ALA A 94 2.94 7.05 18.75
CA ALA A 94 3.77 6.83 19.92
C ALA A 94 3.36 7.78 21.07
N ALA A 95 3.16 7.21 22.25
CA ALA A 95 2.72 7.95 23.41
C ALA A 95 3.81 8.89 23.96
N GLU A 96 5.05 8.46 23.92
CA GLU A 96 6.23 9.17 24.43
C GLU A 96 6.78 10.19 23.44
N ASN A 97 6.56 9.98 22.16
CA ASN A 97 7.04 10.87 21.10
C ASN A 97 6.01 10.97 19.99
N ARG A 98 5.24 12.05 19.98
CA ARG A 98 4.16 12.26 19.00
C ARG A 98 4.66 12.46 17.57
N ASP A 99 5.93 12.78 17.38
CA ASP A 99 6.56 12.88 16.06
C ASP A 99 6.89 11.50 15.45
N LYS A 100 6.50 10.42 16.13
CA LYS A 100 6.72 9.04 15.69
C LYS A 100 5.44 8.23 15.68
N LEU A 101 5.43 7.24 14.82
CA LEU A 101 4.48 6.13 14.86
C LEU A 101 5.10 4.98 15.66
N GLN A 102 4.27 4.11 16.22
CA GLN A 102 4.70 2.95 16.99
C GLN A 102 4.16 1.67 16.34
N LEU A 103 5.07 0.74 16.06
CA LEU A 103 4.71 -0.59 15.61
C LEU A 103 4.22 -1.47 16.77
N ALA A 104 3.54 -2.56 16.46
CA ALA A 104 3.09 -3.53 17.47
C ALA A 104 4.25 -4.16 18.27
N SER A 105 5.47 -4.15 17.69
CA SER A 105 6.71 -4.56 18.38
C SER A 105 7.21 -3.57 19.44
N GLY A 106 6.65 -2.34 19.45
CA GLY A 106 7.15 -1.21 20.23
C GLY A 106 8.20 -0.37 19.49
N GLU A 107 8.65 -0.78 18.31
CA GLU A 107 9.58 0.00 17.49
C GLU A 107 8.95 1.33 17.07
N LEU A 108 9.70 2.42 17.21
CA LEU A 108 9.29 3.74 16.74
C LEU A 108 9.78 3.95 15.31
N VAL A 109 8.88 4.39 14.45
CA VAL A 109 9.19 4.69 13.04
C VAL A 109 8.77 6.11 12.68
N ASP A 110 9.44 6.69 11.70
CA ASP A 110 9.08 7.99 11.15
C ASP A 110 7.75 7.91 10.38
N PHE A 111 7.04 9.04 10.28
CA PHE A 111 5.84 9.11 9.43
C PHE A 111 6.15 8.82 7.95
N THR A 112 7.38 9.07 7.50
CA THR A 112 7.87 8.66 6.18
C THR A 112 8.03 7.14 6.05
N GLU A 113 7.97 6.39 7.14
CA GLU A 113 8.01 4.95 7.18
C GLU A 113 6.65 4.33 7.56
N SER A 114 5.57 5.12 7.48
CA SER A 114 4.19 4.67 7.80
C SER A 114 3.74 3.42 7.04
N TYR A 115 4.37 3.12 5.90
CA TYR A 115 4.14 1.88 5.18
C TYR A 115 4.46 0.63 6.01
N LYS A 116 5.39 0.70 6.96
CA LYS A 116 5.68 -0.39 7.90
C LYS A 116 4.50 -0.61 8.85
N LEU A 117 3.92 0.47 9.36
CA LEU A 117 2.75 0.41 10.23
C LEU A 117 1.55 -0.21 9.51
N CYS A 118 1.22 0.27 8.31
CA CYS A 118 0.14 -0.28 7.48
C CYS A 118 0.39 -1.76 7.17
N GLY A 119 1.63 -2.11 6.89
CA GLY A 119 2.05 -3.46 6.51
C GLY A 119 1.88 -4.52 7.59
N GLN A 120 1.77 -4.14 8.87
CA GLN A 120 1.56 -5.10 9.95
C GLN A 120 0.21 -5.85 9.82
N CYS A 121 -0.82 -5.15 9.32
CA CYS A 121 -2.14 -5.73 9.10
C CYS A 121 -2.42 -6.00 7.62
N HIS A 122 -1.90 -5.15 6.72
CA HIS A 122 -2.09 -5.21 5.27
C HIS A 122 -0.84 -5.77 4.57
N GLY A 123 -0.35 -6.92 5.02
CA GLY A 123 0.91 -7.51 4.56
C GLY A 123 0.93 -7.85 3.07
N ASP A 124 -0.21 -8.25 2.48
CA ASP A 124 -0.36 -8.49 1.04
C ASP A 124 -0.19 -7.18 0.25
N LYS A 125 -0.86 -6.10 0.66
CA LYS A 125 -0.77 -4.79 0.02
C LYS A 125 0.61 -4.15 0.18
N TYR A 126 1.23 -4.33 1.34
CA TYR A 126 2.60 -3.89 1.58
C TYR A 126 3.59 -4.61 0.66
N ARG A 127 3.44 -5.93 0.50
CA ARG A 127 4.26 -6.73 -0.41
C ARG A 127 4.11 -6.25 -1.86
N ASP A 128 2.88 -6.03 -2.32
CA ASP A 128 2.56 -5.53 -3.65
C ASP A 128 3.10 -4.10 -3.87
N TRP A 129 3.02 -3.26 -2.83
CA TRP A 129 3.55 -1.89 -2.86
C TRP A 129 5.07 -1.89 -3.03
N ARG A 130 5.79 -2.75 -2.32
CA ARG A 130 7.25 -2.86 -2.42
C ARG A 130 7.74 -3.23 -3.83
N VAL A 131 6.96 -4.00 -4.57
CA VAL A 131 7.28 -4.39 -5.96
C VAL A 131 6.60 -3.51 -6.99
N GLY A 132 5.77 -2.55 -6.57
CA GLY A 132 5.10 -1.57 -7.43
C GLY A 132 3.86 -2.07 -8.14
N VAL A 133 3.27 -3.16 -7.69
CA VAL A 133 1.98 -3.67 -8.16
C VAL A 133 0.83 -2.88 -7.53
N HIS A 134 1.01 -2.43 -6.28
CA HIS A 134 0.07 -1.56 -5.57
C HIS A 134 0.70 -0.17 -5.35
N GLY A 135 -0.12 0.86 -5.38
CA GLY A 135 0.34 2.24 -5.21
C GLY A 135 0.98 2.83 -6.47
N ARG A 136 1.51 4.02 -6.34
CA ARG A 136 2.14 4.75 -7.44
C ARG A 136 3.61 4.98 -7.18
N ARG A 137 4.41 4.73 -8.21
CA ARG A 137 5.82 5.12 -8.29
C ARG A 137 5.98 6.28 -9.26
N SER A 138 6.89 7.18 -8.96
CA SER A 138 7.38 8.23 -9.86
C SER A 138 8.90 8.11 -10.04
N GLY A 139 9.48 8.91 -10.92
CA GLY A 139 10.90 8.90 -11.22
C GLY A 139 11.23 8.31 -12.58
N ALA A 140 12.52 8.07 -12.85
CA ALA A 140 12.98 7.54 -14.12
C ALA A 140 12.57 6.07 -14.32
N TRP A 141 12.18 5.70 -15.54
CA TRP A 141 11.76 4.34 -15.85
C TRP A 141 12.88 3.29 -15.62
N ASN A 142 14.12 3.69 -15.82
CA ASN A 142 15.33 2.86 -15.71
C ASN A 142 16.27 3.30 -14.58
N GLY A 143 15.82 4.16 -13.67
CA GLY A 143 16.66 4.73 -12.62
C GLY A 143 15.92 4.85 -11.30
N HIS A 144 16.28 5.88 -10.55
CA HIS A 144 15.76 6.15 -9.22
C HIS A 144 14.22 6.30 -9.22
N LYS A 145 13.58 5.69 -8.24
CA LYS A 145 12.12 5.69 -8.05
C LYS A 145 11.76 6.33 -6.71
N THR A 146 10.74 7.16 -6.72
CA THR A 146 10.08 7.67 -5.52
C THR A 146 8.74 6.98 -5.38
N TYR A 147 8.42 6.51 -4.17
CA TYR A 147 7.18 5.80 -3.88
C TYR A 147 6.22 6.72 -3.15
N LEU A 148 4.94 6.73 -3.53
CA LEU A 148 3.93 7.35 -2.70
C LEU A 148 3.62 6.44 -1.51
N LEU A 149 3.52 7.05 -0.32
CA LEU A 149 3.06 6.34 0.88
C LEU A 149 1.59 5.94 0.74
N CYS A 150 1.15 4.96 1.51
CA CYS A 150 -0.26 4.54 1.57
C CYS A 150 -1.17 5.75 1.86
N VAL A 151 -0.73 6.64 2.75
CA VAL A 151 -1.48 7.84 3.18
C VAL A 151 -1.63 8.93 2.12
N HIS A 152 -0.92 8.85 0.98
CA HIS A 152 -1.14 9.77 -0.14
C HIS A 152 -2.40 9.44 -0.95
N CYS A 153 -2.93 8.23 -0.79
CA CYS A 153 -4.14 7.78 -1.48
C CYS A 153 -5.24 7.35 -0.51
N HIS A 154 -4.86 6.82 0.67
CA HIS A 154 -5.78 6.37 1.72
C HIS A 154 -5.72 7.32 2.91
N ALA A 155 -6.86 7.87 3.32
CA ALA A 155 -6.93 8.63 4.58
C ALA A 155 -6.60 7.69 5.75
N SER A 156 -5.55 7.98 6.53
CA SER A 156 -5.04 7.08 7.57
C SER A 156 -6.08 6.68 8.62
N HIS A 157 -6.99 7.59 8.94
CA HIS A 157 -8.04 7.37 9.95
C HIS A 157 -9.35 6.79 9.35
N ALA A 158 -9.52 6.83 8.01
CA ALA A 158 -10.67 6.28 7.30
C ALA A 158 -10.24 5.79 5.91
N PRO A 159 -9.43 4.70 5.83
CA PRO A 159 -8.72 4.32 4.62
C PRO A 159 -9.59 3.73 3.51
N ALA A 160 -10.84 3.37 3.78
CA ALA A 160 -11.75 2.83 2.78
C ALA A 160 -12.10 3.88 1.73
N PHE A 161 -11.96 3.53 0.46
CA PHE A 161 -12.42 4.36 -0.63
C PHE A 161 -13.95 4.44 -0.64
N GLN A 162 -14.46 5.63 -0.93
CA GLN A 162 -15.89 5.78 -1.19
C GLN A 162 -16.25 5.02 -2.48
N PRO A 163 -17.42 4.34 -2.52
CA PRO A 163 -17.92 3.75 -3.74
C PRO A 163 -18.00 4.80 -4.86
N GLN A 164 -17.46 4.45 -6.02
CA GLN A 164 -17.54 5.31 -7.19
C GLN A 164 -18.66 4.83 -8.10
N ALA A 165 -19.41 5.78 -8.66
CA ALA A 165 -20.38 5.45 -9.69
C ALA A 165 -19.66 4.88 -10.93
N PRO A 166 -20.20 3.84 -11.57
CA PRO A 166 -19.65 3.34 -12.82
C PRO A 166 -19.55 4.47 -13.86
N LEU A 167 -18.50 4.45 -14.64
CA LEU A 167 -18.41 5.34 -15.79
C LEU A 167 -19.57 5.04 -16.77
N PRO A 168 -20.07 6.07 -17.50
CA PRO A 168 -21.08 5.82 -18.53
C PRO A 168 -20.54 4.83 -19.57
N PRO A 169 -21.40 4.04 -20.20
CA PRO A 169 -20.96 3.09 -21.21
C PRO A 169 -20.24 3.81 -22.36
N PRO A 170 -19.32 3.15 -23.04
CA PRO A 170 -18.63 3.71 -24.20
C PRO A 170 -19.63 4.20 -25.26
N ILE A 171 -19.33 5.35 -25.88
CA ILE A 171 -20.13 5.85 -26.99
C ILE A 171 -19.95 4.91 -28.18
N ALA A 172 -21.07 4.46 -28.77
CA ALA A 172 -21.03 3.61 -29.96
C ALA A 172 -20.25 4.29 -31.12
N PRO A 173 -19.47 3.53 -31.91
CA PRO A 173 -18.65 4.11 -33.00
C PRO A 173 -19.41 4.99 -33.97
N ALA A 174 -20.67 4.68 -34.31
CA ALA A 174 -21.50 5.47 -35.18
C ALA A 174 -21.76 6.90 -34.64
N ARG A 175 -21.88 7.05 -33.31
CA ARG A 175 -22.05 8.37 -32.67
C ARG A 175 -20.73 9.15 -32.63
N LEU A 176 -19.59 8.48 -32.53
CA LEU A 176 -18.29 9.13 -32.62
C LEU A 176 -18.02 9.66 -34.01
N SER A 177 -18.47 8.98 -35.06
CA SER A 177 -18.35 9.43 -36.43
C SER A 177 -19.24 10.68 -36.72
N ALA A 178 -20.43 10.71 -36.17
CA ALA A 178 -21.35 11.86 -36.30
C ALA A 178 -20.83 13.11 -35.57
N SER A 179 -20.14 12.96 -34.44
CA SER A 179 -19.57 14.11 -33.71
C SER A 179 -18.31 14.71 -34.35
N ARG A 180 -17.73 14.04 -35.34
CA ARG A 180 -16.54 14.49 -36.09
C ARG A 180 -16.88 15.19 -37.41
N ASP A 181 -18.15 15.29 -37.79
CA ASP A 181 -18.53 16.07 -38.98
C ASP A 181 -18.58 17.57 -38.62
N PRO A 182 -17.57 18.36 -39.00
CA PRO A 182 -17.54 19.80 -38.75
C PRO A 182 -18.63 20.57 -39.53
N ARG A 183 -19.36 19.90 -40.43
CA ARG A 183 -20.47 20.49 -41.22
C ARG A 183 -21.81 20.31 -40.57
N ALA A 184 -21.93 19.49 -39.51
CA ALA A 184 -23.19 19.30 -38.79
C ALA A 184 -23.57 20.52 -37.89
N GLY A 185 -22.69 21.53 -37.74
CA GLY A 185 -22.90 22.74 -36.94
C GLY A 185 -23.28 24.00 -37.74
N GLY A 186 -23.46 23.93 -39.07
CA GLY A 186 -23.72 25.05 -39.92
C GLY A 186 -25.18 25.13 -40.44
N GLY A 187 -26.14 25.24 -39.52
CA GLY A 187 -27.54 25.33 -39.90
C GLY A 187 -28.42 26.04 -38.87
N ARG A 188 -28.44 27.37 -38.93
CA ARG A 188 -29.35 28.42 -38.47
C ARG A 188 -28.84 29.27 -37.33
#